data_e6975a96202652f8f056a012bca253c7
#
_entry.id   e6975a96202652f8f056a012bca253c7
#
_cell.length_a   1.000
_cell.length_b   1.000
_cell.length_c   1.000
_cell.angle_alpha   90.00
_cell.angle_beta   90.00
_cell.angle_gamma   90.00
#
_symmetry.space_group_name_H-M   'P 1'
#
loop_
_entity.id
_entity.type
_entity.pdbx_description
1 polymer ?
#
loop_
_entity_poly.entity_id
_entity_poly.type
_entity_poly.pdbx_seq_one_letter_code
_entity_poly.pdbx_strand_id
1 'polypeptide(L)'
;MSPLHDDLGASWRARRPRQAGHHLDSAACSRQSTRVLDAVALHARHEAELGGYVVLQAAEPLVQQGRSVLGGLMGMAAADVAFVESATGALATLLAGWRLPAGSAVACLPGEYGPNLMQLRSAGLSPVAMPVDGAGRADPAAVESLLAQAPPAFVHLTHLGSHRGTVQPAADIAAVCRAAGVPLVLDAAQALGHVDVDLGADAVYGTSRKWLAGPRGVGVLGVRPELAARLTPALPSSDADLPPMRAFESHEGHVAGRIGLVLAVGEHLAAGPDAVRARLAALGRATRERLDGCGGWSVVEELGEPSAITTLRPPDGVDVPATRARLIAEHGIVTTAAGPERAPGEMTGPVLRVSPHLDATLDQLDALANALAT
;
A
#
# COMPACT_ATOMS: atom_id res chain seq x y z
N MET A 1 -11.50 24.00 12.72
CA MET A 1 -11.34 24.18 11.24
C MET A 1 -11.60 22.82 10.60
N SER A 2 -12.34 22.76 9.50
CA SER A 2 -12.55 21.49 8.78
C SER A 2 -11.22 21.01 8.19
N PRO A 3 -10.87 19.71 8.32
CA PRO A 3 -9.62 19.16 7.75
C PRO A 3 -9.51 19.29 6.21
N LEU A 4 -10.57 19.74 5.54
CA LEU A 4 -10.59 19.96 4.10
C LEU A 4 -10.23 21.39 3.67
N HIS A 5 -10.22 22.35 4.60
CA HIS A 5 -9.91 23.78 4.37
C HIS A 5 -8.61 24.19 5.04
N ASP A 6 -7.66 23.25 5.23
CA ASP A 6 -6.37 23.50 5.85
C ASP A 6 -5.27 23.83 4.82
N ASP A 7 -4.17 24.39 5.31
CA ASP A 7 -2.99 24.71 4.51
C ASP A 7 -2.25 23.45 4.02
N LEU A 8 -2.53 22.26 4.59
CA LEU A 8 -1.83 21.02 4.26
C LEU A 8 -2.03 20.64 2.80
N GLY A 9 -3.27 20.63 2.31
CA GLY A 9 -3.57 20.30 0.91
C GLY A 9 -2.98 21.29 -0.08
N ALA A 10 -3.04 22.59 0.24
CA ALA A 10 -2.44 23.63 -0.59
C ALA A 10 -0.91 23.50 -0.61
N SER A 11 -0.28 23.31 0.55
CA SER A 11 1.17 23.09 0.68
C SER A 11 1.61 21.82 -0.07
N TRP A 12 0.83 20.72 0.04
CA TRP A 12 1.13 19.46 -0.66
C TRP A 12 1.07 19.64 -2.18
N ARG A 13 0.08 20.38 -2.68
CA ARG A 13 -0.10 20.71 -4.10
C ARG A 13 1.02 21.58 -4.63
N ALA A 14 1.42 22.62 -3.91
CA ALA A 14 2.45 23.58 -4.33
C ALA A 14 3.83 22.94 -4.55
N ARG A 15 4.11 21.81 -3.90
CA ARG A 15 5.38 21.08 -4.07
C ARG A 15 5.39 20.14 -5.27
N ARG A 16 4.31 20.01 -6.03
CA ARG A 16 4.14 19.05 -7.13
C ARG A 16 3.99 19.76 -8.48
N PRO A 17 4.43 19.16 -9.56
CA PRO A 17 4.17 19.69 -10.90
C PRO A 17 2.66 19.97 -11.09
N ARG A 18 2.35 20.97 -11.91
CA ARG A 18 0.94 21.30 -12.22
C ARG A 18 0.24 20.07 -12.81
N GLN A 19 -0.99 19.81 -12.37
CA GLN A 19 -1.82 18.75 -12.94
C GLN A 19 -2.31 19.13 -14.34
N ALA A 20 -2.30 18.17 -15.27
CA ALA A 20 -2.93 18.32 -16.58
C ALA A 20 -4.46 18.10 -16.52
N GLY A 21 -4.95 17.44 -15.46
CA GLY A 21 -6.35 17.14 -15.25
C GLY A 21 -6.61 16.86 -13.75
N HIS A 22 -7.56 16.01 -13.44
CA HIS A 22 -7.95 15.66 -12.08
C HIS A 22 -7.39 14.27 -11.71
N HIS A 23 -6.38 14.21 -10.85
CA HIS A 23 -5.75 12.97 -10.44
C HIS A 23 -6.45 12.41 -9.18
N LEU A 24 -7.30 11.41 -9.36
CA LEU A 24 -8.07 10.74 -8.30
C LEU A 24 -7.72 9.23 -8.23
N ASP A 25 -6.45 8.87 -8.48
CA ASP A 25 -5.99 7.47 -8.55
C ASP A 25 -4.70 7.20 -7.77
N SER A 26 -4.59 7.75 -6.55
CA SER A 26 -3.41 7.57 -5.69
C SER A 26 -3.22 6.13 -5.19
N ALA A 27 -4.29 5.36 -5.08
CA ALA A 27 -4.23 3.94 -4.79
C ALA A 27 -3.54 3.11 -5.90
N ALA A 28 -3.41 3.65 -7.14
CA ALA A 28 -2.56 3.09 -8.17
C ALA A 28 -1.17 3.75 -8.17
N CYS A 29 -1.10 5.07 -8.27
CA CYS A 29 0.19 5.78 -8.25
C CYS A 29 -0.05 7.24 -7.91
N SER A 30 0.47 7.72 -6.79
CA SER A 30 0.39 9.12 -6.40
C SER A 30 1.37 10.00 -7.20
N ARG A 31 1.15 11.30 -7.10
CA ARG A 31 1.99 12.32 -7.74
C ARG A 31 3.19 12.62 -6.86
N GLN A 32 4.38 12.41 -7.40
CA GLN A 32 5.63 12.76 -6.73
C GLN A 32 5.81 14.28 -6.65
N SER A 33 6.52 14.75 -5.61
CA SER A 33 6.94 16.15 -5.54
C SER A 33 8.08 16.44 -6.53
N THR A 34 8.24 17.72 -6.91
CA THR A 34 9.36 18.19 -7.72
C THR A 34 10.69 17.83 -7.07
N ARG A 35 10.80 17.97 -5.75
CA ARG A 35 12.00 17.58 -4.99
C ARG A 35 12.36 16.11 -5.15
N VAL A 36 11.38 15.22 -5.13
CA VAL A 36 11.59 13.77 -5.32
C VAL A 36 12.03 13.48 -6.75
N LEU A 37 11.35 14.07 -7.75
CA LEU A 37 11.68 13.90 -9.16
C LEU A 37 13.11 14.39 -9.47
N ASP A 38 13.49 15.56 -8.97
CA ASP A 38 14.80 16.15 -9.18
C ASP A 38 15.91 15.32 -8.53
N ALA A 39 15.69 14.81 -7.32
CA ALA A 39 16.66 13.97 -6.63
C ALA A 39 16.91 12.64 -7.35
N VAL A 40 15.86 12.00 -7.86
CA VAL A 40 15.99 10.77 -8.68
C VAL A 40 16.78 11.05 -9.95
N ALA A 41 16.46 12.15 -10.64
CA ALA A 41 17.17 12.54 -11.86
C ALA A 41 18.62 12.95 -11.60
N LEU A 42 18.88 13.65 -10.50
CA LEU A 42 20.23 14.08 -10.09
C LEU A 42 21.11 12.86 -9.77
N HIS A 43 20.61 11.88 -9.02
CA HIS A 43 21.36 10.67 -8.71
C HIS A 43 21.78 9.93 -9.98
N ALA A 44 20.86 9.75 -10.93
CA ALA A 44 21.16 9.10 -12.21
C ALA A 44 22.25 9.84 -13.03
N ARG A 45 22.27 11.18 -12.98
CA ARG A 45 23.34 11.98 -13.61
C ARG A 45 24.69 11.76 -12.90
N HIS A 46 24.71 11.77 -11.57
CA HIS A 46 25.92 11.53 -10.79
C HIS A 46 26.49 10.12 -11.04
N GLU A 47 25.64 9.11 -11.21
CA GLU A 47 26.11 7.76 -11.60
C GLU A 47 26.85 7.79 -12.94
N ALA A 48 26.32 8.54 -13.92
CA ALA A 48 26.97 8.67 -15.22
C ALA A 48 28.28 9.49 -15.18
N GLU A 49 28.37 10.48 -14.27
CA GLU A 49 29.51 11.38 -14.15
C GLU A 49 30.65 10.81 -13.27
N LEU A 50 30.28 10.15 -12.18
CA LEU A 50 31.22 9.78 -11.11
C LEU A 50 31.39 8.26 -10.97
N GLY A 51 30.51 7.47 -11.57
CA GLY A 51 30.47 6.02 -11.47
C GLY A 51 29.55 5.52 -10.35
N GLY A 52 28.79 4.46 -10.65
CA GLY A 52 27.68 3.98 -9.83
C GLY A 52 28.08 3.62 -8.39
N TYR A 53 29.19 2.93 -8.16
CA TYR A 53 29.63 2.56 -6.81
C TYR A 53 30.05 3.76 -5.95
N VAL A 54 30.64 4.79 -6.54
CA VAL A 54 31.04 6.01 -5.82
C VAL A 54 29.80 6.73 -5.32
N VAL A 55 28.77 6.85 -6.17
CA VAL A 55 27.54 7.55 -5.85
C VAL A 55 26.65 6.73 -4.90
N LEU A 56 26.65 5.40 -5.05
CA LEU A 56 26.01 4.49 -4.11
C LEU A 56 26.56 4.66 -2.69
N GLN A 57 27.90 4.66 -2.54
CA GLN A 57 28.56 4.85 -1.25
C GLN A 57 28.23 6.23 -0.64
N ALA A 58 28.19 7.28 -1.45
CA ALA A 58 27.81 8.61 -1.01
C ALA A 58 26.35 8.71 -0.57
N ALA A 59 25.45 7.91 -1.15
CA ALA A 59 24.02 7.87 -0.82
C ALA A 59 23.70 7.04 0.44
N GLU A 60 24.59 6.14 0.87
CA GLU A 60 24.35 5.19 1.97
C GLU A 60 23.83 5.85 3.26
N PRO A 61 24.38 6.99 3.75
CA PRO A 61 23.86 7.63 4.96
C PRO A 61 22.39 8.03 4.84
N LEU A 62 21.98 8.55 3.69
CA LEU A 62 20.58 8.93 3.43
C LEU A 62 19.68 7.69 3.34
N VAL A 63 20.12 6.64 2.66
CA VAL A 63 19.39 5.38 2.53
C VAL A 63 19.23 4.72 3.91
N GLN A 64 20.28 4.76 4.74
CA GLN A 64 20.22 4.25 6.12
C GLN A 64 19.25 5.05 7.01
N GLN A 65 19.24 6.37 6.89
CA GLN A 65 18.21 7.21 7.53
C GLN A 65 16.80 6.81 7.08
N GLY A 66 16.64 6.49 5.80
CA GLY A 66 15.38 6.00 5.25
C GLY A 66 14.90 4.70 5.90
N ARG A 67 15.81 3.75 6.20
CA ARG A 67 15.46 2.53 6.94
C ARG A 67 14.94 2.84 8.34
N SER A 68 15.64 3.73 9.06
CA SER A 68 15.20 4.16 10.41
C SER A 68 13.80 4.76 10.39
N VAL A 69 13.53 5.62 9.43
CA VAL A 69 12.24 6.30 9.30
C VAL A 69 11.12 5.33 8.91
N LEU A 70 11.37 4.48 7.91
CA LEU A 70 10.39 3.45 7.48
C LEU A 70 10.17 2.42 8.58
N GLY A 71 11.22 1.99 9.26
CA GLY A 71 11.12 1.13 10.44
C GLY A 71 10.23 1.76 11.51
N GLY A 72 10.47 3.03 11.84
CA GLY A 72 9.64 3.77 12.80
C GLY A 72 8.15 3.83 12.42
N LEU A 73 7.81 3.94 11.13
CA LEU A 73 6.42 3.87 10.66
C LEU A 73 5.80 2.48 10.83
N MET A 74 6.61 1.41 10.84
CA MET A 74 6.18 0.02 10.94
C MET A 74 6.35 -0.57 12.36
N GLY A 75 6.81 0.25 13.33
CA GLY A 75 7.12 -0.21 14.69
C GLY A 75 8.31 -1.18 14.74
N MET A 76 9.33 -0.96 13.90
CA MET A 76 10.50 -1.83 13.72
C MET A 76 11.81 -1.03 13.75
N ALA A 77 12.91 -1.68 14.05
CA ALA A 77 14.25 -1.08 13.99
C ALA A 77 14.73 -0.95 12.53
N ALA A 78 15.71 -0.08 12.28
CA ALA A 78 16.32 0.07 10.96
C ALA A 78 16.96 -1.23 10.43
N ALA A 79 17.48 -2.05 11.32
CA ALA A 79 18.09 -3.35 11.00
C ALA A 79 17.06 -4.39 10.49
N ASP A 80 15.78 -4.18 10.84
CA ASP A 80 14.67 -5.07 10.48
C ASP A 80 14.06 -4.73 9.10
N VAL A 81 14.58 -3.71 8.40
CA VAL A 81 14.02 -3.18 7.16
C VAL A 81 14.93 -3.45 5.96
N ALA A 82 14.35 -4.02 4.91
CA ALA A 82 14.94 -4.18 3.59
C ALA A 82 14.23 -3.33 2.55
N PHE A 83 14.99 -2.71 1.62
CA PHE A 83 14.44 -2.16 0.39
C PHE A 83 14.27 -3.25 -0.66
N VAL A 84 13.13 -3.27 -1.30
CA VAL A 84 12.76 -4.19 -2.38
C VAL A 84 12.17 -3.40 -3.56
N GLU A 85 11.90 -4.07 -4.68
CA GLU A 85 11.44 -3.40 -5.89
C GLU A 85 9.96 -2.98 -5.83
N SER A 86 9.15 -3.65 -5.00
CA SER A 86 7.71 -3.40 -4.86
C SER A 86 7.13 -4.20 -3.69
N ALA A 87 5.87 -3.94 -3.33
CA ALA A 87 5.13 -4.79 -2.39
C ALA A 87 5.02 -6.25 -2.89
N THR A 88 4.84 -6.44 -4.20
CA THR A 88 4.83 -7.78 -4.83
C THR A 88 6.19 -8.46 -4.68
N GLY A 89 7.29 -7.73 -4.90
CA GLY A 89 8.66 -8.21 -4.67
C GLY A 89 8.92 -8.52 -3.20
N ALA A 90 8.37 -7.73 -2.27
CA ALA A 90 8.49 -7.97 -0.83
C ALA A 90 7.90 -9.33 -0.42
N LEU A 91 6.66 -9.62 -0.85
CA LEU A 91 6.03 -10.91 -0.57
C LEU A 91 6.83 -12.05 -1.22
N ALA A 92 7.28 -11.91 -2.47
CA ALA A 92 8.10 -12.92 -3.13
C ALA A 92 9.40 -13.19 -2.37
N THR A 93 10.09 -12.14 -1.92
CA THR A 93 11.32 -12.23 -1.13
C THR A 93 11.07 -12.94 0.21
N LEU A 94 9.99 -12.58 0.91
CA LEU A 94 9.61 -13.22 2.17
C LEU A 94 9.33 -14.72 1.97
N LEU A 95 8.52 -15.09 0.99
CA LEU A 95 8.15 -16.48 0.71
C LEU A 95 9.35 -17.33 0.28
N ALA A 96 10.21 -16.78 -0.59
CA ALA A 96 11.42 -17.45 -1.03
C ALA A 96 12.42 -17.70 0.13
N GLY A 97 12.49 -16.76 1.08
CA GLY A 97 13.32 -16.89 2.27
C GLY A 97 12.76 -17.83 3.33
N TRP A 98 11.45 -17.90 3.46
CA TRP A 98 10.80 -18.70 4.52
C TRP A 98 10.79 -20.20 4.26
N ARG A 99 10.74 -20.61 3.00
CA ARG A 99 10.82 -22.02 2.58
C ARG A 99 9.87 -22.95 3.33
N LEU A 100 8.61 -22.52 3.47
CA LEU A 100 7.59 -23.33 4.14
C LEU A 100 7.33 -24.64 3.37
N PRO A 101 6.96 -25.74 4.07
CA PRO A 101 6.59 -27.00 3.41
C PRO A 101 5.45 -26.81 2.42
N ALA A 102 5.50 -27.53 1.29
CA ALA A 102 4.40 -27.52 0.32
C ALA A 102 3.09 -27.97 0.98
N GLY A 103 1.99 -27.31 0.61
CA GLY A 103 0.67 -27.54 1.20
C GLY A 103 0.43 -26.83 2.52
N SER A 104 1.42 -26.08 3.08
CA SER A 104 1.19 -25.30 4.30
C SER A 104 0.04 -24.31 4.11
N ALA A 105 -0.90 -24.30 5.07
CA ALA A 105 -2.04 -23.39 5.04
C ALA A 105 -1.61 -21.96 5.35
N VAL A 106 -2.19 -21.00 4.63
CA VAL A 106 -2.05 -19.55 4.88
C VAL A 106 -3.44 -18.95 4.98
N ALA A 107 -3.78 -18.38 6.14
CA ALA A 107 -5.07 -17.74 6.30
C ALA A 107 -5.05 -16.36 5.66
N CYS A 108 -6.02 -16.08 4.77
CA CYS A 108 -6.16 -14.83 4.02
C CYS A 108 -7.60 -14.36 4.04
N LEU A 109 -7.83 -13.07 3.78
CA LEU A 109 -9.18 -12.54 3.55
C LEU A 109 -9.80 -13.16 2.27
N PRO A 110 -11.11 -13.33 2.20
CA PRO A 110 -11.80 -13.60 0.93
C PRO A 110 -11.47 -12.53 -0.13
N GLY A 111 -11.39 -11.26 0.28
CA GLY A 111 -11.00 -10.10 -0.54
C GLY A 111 -9.49 -9.94 -0.73
N GLU A 112 -8.70 -11.01 -0.57
CA GLU A 112 -7.24 -10.97 -0.77
C GLU A 112 -6.87 -10.56 -2.20
N TYR A 113 -5.78 -9.79 -2.32
CA TYR A 113 -5.29 -9.33 -3.61
C TYR A 113 -4.88 -10.52 -4.50
N GLY A 114 -5.49 -10.60 -5.69
CA GLY A 114 -5.31 -11.73 -6.60
C GLY A 114 -3.85 -12.11 -6.87
N PRO A 115 -2.94 -11.15 -7.19
CA PRO A 115 -1.53 -11.46 -7.34
C PRO A 115 -0.86 -12.02 -6.08
N ASN A 116 -1.29 -11.66 -4.86
CA ASN A 116 -0.79 -12.28 -3.64
C ASN A 116 -1.21 -13.75 -3.56
N LEU A 117 -2.48 -14.06 -3.86
CA LEU A 117 -2.96 -15.45 -3.95
C LEU A 117 -2.19 -16.26 -4.99
N MET A 118 -1.86 -15.65 -6.13
CA MET A 118 -1.03 -16.32 -7.16
C MET A 118 0.37 -16.62 -6.62
N GLN A 119 1.01 -15.70 -5.91
CA GLN A 119 2.33 -15.92 -5.31
C GLN A 119 2.31 -17.02 -4.24
N LEU A 120 1.32 -16.99 -3.34
CA LEU A 120 1.15 -18.03 -2.31
C LEU A 120 1.03 -19.41 -2.96
N ARG A 121 0.17 -19.55 -3.97
CA ARG A 121 0.01 -20.82 -4.71
C ARG A 121 1.28 -21.23 -5.47
N SER A 122 1.97 -20.27 -6.10
CA SER A 122 3.23 -20.54 -6.80
C SER A 122 4.35 -20.98 -5.85
N ALA A 123 4.32 -20.53 -4.59
CA ALA A 123 5.20 -21.01 -3.53
C ALA A 123 4.77 -22.37 -2.95
N GLY A 124 3.75 -23.02 -3.52
CA GLY A 124 3.23 -24.31 -3.06
C GLY A 124 2.36 -24.23 -1.80
N LEU A 125 1.94 -23.05 -1.39
CA LEU A 125 1.12 -22.83 -0.20
C LEU A 125 -0.38 -22.90 -0.53
N SER A 126 -1.19 -23.18 0.50
CA SER A 126 -2.64 -23.36 0.40
C SER A 126 -3.38 -22.20 1.08
N PRO A 127 -3.85 -21.16 0.33
CA PRO A 127 -4.67 -20.11 0.90
C PRO A 127 -5.99 -20.63 1.48
N VAL A 128 -6.30 -20.26 2.72
CA VAL A 128 -7.54 -20.60 3.44
C VAL A 128 -8.25 -19.30 3.81
N ALA A 129 -9.54 -19.20 3.52
CA ALA A 129 -10.31 -17.99 3.81
C ALA A 129 -10.49 -17.80 5.32
N MET A 130 -10.18 -16.59 5.80
CA MET A 130 -10.53 -16.16 7.15
C MET A 130 -12.01 -15.76 7.23
N PRO A 131 -12.64 -15.96 8.42
CA PRO A 131 -13.98 -15.44 8.66
C PRO A 131 -14.01 -13.91 8.59
N VAL A 132 -15.05 -13.36 7.96
CA VAL A 132 -15.28 -11.93 7.83
C VAL A 132 -16.73 -11.58 8.17
N ASP A 133 -16.95 -10.33 8.58
CA ASP A 133 -18.29 -9.77 8.77
C ASP A 133 -18.96 -9.41 7.41
N GLY A 134 -20.19 -8.84 7.47
CA GLY A 134 -20.92 -8.39 6.29
C GLY A 134 -20.25 -7.25 5.51
N ALA A 135 -19.33 -6.50 6.13
CA ALA A 135 -18.52 -5.48 5.48
C ALA A 135 -17.17 -6.05 4.96
N GLY A 136 -16.92 -7.37 5.14
CA GLY A 136 -15.69 -8.06 4.74
C GLY A 136 -14.48 -7.70 5.60
N ARG A 137 -14.71 -7.24 6.83
CA ARG A 137 -13.66 -7.13 7.84
C ARG A 137 -13.45 -8.48 8.51
N ALA A 138 -12.20 -8.84 8.75
CA ALA A 138 -11.89 -10.03 9.54
C ALA A 138 -12.60 -9.94 10.91
N ASP A 139 -13.25 -11.02 11.31
CA ASP A 139 -13.86 -11.14 12.64
C ASP A 139 -12.82 -11.70 13.62
N PRO A 140 -12.29 -10.90 14.57
CA PRO A 140 -11.21 -11.34 15.45
C PRO A 140 -11.57 -12.58 16.29
N ALA A 141 -12.81 -12.69 16.78
CA ALA A 141 -13.25 -13.84 17.59
C ALA A 141 -13.37 -15.12 16.76
N ALA A 142 -13.87 -15.00 15.53
CA ALA A 142 -13.95 -16.13 14.62
C ALA A 142 -12.55 -16.53 14.08
N VAL A 143 -11.65 -15.55 13.88
CA VAL A 143 -10.24 -15.83 13.54
C VAL A 143 -9.54 -16.53 14.69
N GLU A 144 -9.72 -16.09 15.96
CA GLU A 144 -9.19 -16.80 17.14
C GLU A 144 -9.61 -18.27 17.16
N SER A 145 -10.90 -18.52 16.91
CA SER A 145 -11.43 -19.88 16.84
C SER A 145 -10.80 -20.70 15.70
N LEU A 146 -10.58 -20.10 14.54
CA LEU A 146 -9.89 -20.71 13.41
C LEU A 146 -8.45 -21.11 13.79
N LEU A 147 -7.70 -20.17 14.40
CA LEU A 147 -6.31 -20.42 14.78
C LEU A 147 -6.18 -21.51 15.85
N ALA A 148 -7.15 -21.60 16.78
CA ALA A 148 -7.16 -22.65 17.80
C ALA A 148 -7.47 -24.05 17.24
N GLN A 149 -8.31 -24.15 16.20
CA GLN A 149 -8.74 -25.43 15.61
C GLN A 149 -7.77 -25.96 14.56
N ALA A 150 -7.26 -25.07 13.71
CA ALA A 150 -6.43 -25.41 12.57
C ALA A 150 -5.39 -24.30 12.30
N PRO A 151 -4.33 -24.18 13.12
CA PRO A 151 -3.35 -23.10 12.99
C PRO A 151 -2.66 -23.15 11.62
N PRO A 152 -2.72 -22.04 10.83
CA PRO A 152 -1.98 -21.94 9.58
C PRO A 152 -0.49 -21.70 9.84
N ALA A 153 0.34 -21.83 8.82
CA ALA A 153 1.75 -21.47 8.92
C ALA A 153 1.94 -19.97 9.22
N PHE A 154 1.06 -19.13 8.72
CA PHE A 154 0.94 -17.71 9.04
C PHE A 154 -0.43 -17.15 8.61
N VAL A 155 -0.78 -15.99 9.15
CA VAL A 155 -1.88 -15.15 8.67
C VAL A 155 -1.32 -14.11 7.73
N HIS A 156 -1.86 -14.01 6.52
CA HIS A 156 -1.58 -12.93 5.58
C HIS A 156 -2.78 -11.98 5.55
N LEU A 157 -2.59 -10.76 6.05
CA LEU A 157 -3.66 -9.78 6.15
C LEU A 157 -3.40 -8.58 5.22
N THR A 158 -4.19 -8.43 4.18
CA THR A 158 -4.25 -7.19 3.41
C THR A 158 -4.99 -6.14 4.24
N HIS A 159 -4.23 -5.21 4.86
CA HIS A 159 -4.78 -4.23 5.80
C HIS A 159 -5.80 -3.30 5.17
N LEU A 160 -5.60 -2.94 3.93
CA LEU A 160 -6.52 -2.13 3.12
C LEU A 160 -6.54 -2.67 1.69
N GLY A 161 -7.73 -3.07 1.22
CA GLY A 161 -7.88 -3.69 -0.08
C GLY A 161 -7.55 -2.77 -1.26
N SER A 162 -7.15 -3.36 -2.38
CA SER A 162 -6.92 -2.61 -3.63
C SER A 162 -8.20 -2.39 -4.43
N HIS A 163 -9.27 -3.12 -4.12
CA HIS A 163 -10.57 -3.11 -4.76
C HIS A 163 -11.61 -2.33 -3.98
N ARG A 164 -11.41 -2.15 -2.67
CA ARG A 164 -12.27 -1.36 -1.81
C ARG A 164 -11.52 -0.73 -0.63
N GLY A 165 -12.10 0.33 -0.08
CA GLY A 165 -11.50 1.17 0.95
C GLY A 165 -11.72 0.72 2.40
N THR A 166 -12.18 -0.51 2.63
CA THR A 166 -12.43 -1.04 3.99
C THR A 166 -11.11 -1.32 4.72
N VAL A 167 -10.92 -0.68 5.87
CA VAL A 167 -9.74 -0.89 6.73
C VAL A 167 -9.98 -2.10 7.63
N GLN A 168 -9.03 -3.03 7.68
CA GLN A 168 -9.11 -4.23 8.49
C GLN A 168 -8.75 -3.96 9.96
N PRO A 169 -9.29 -4.68 10.93
CA PRO A 169 -8.97 -4.57 12.35
C PRO A 169 -7.61 -5.23 12.67
N ALA A 170 -6.54 -4.72 12.03
CA ALA A 170 -5.24 -5.39 12.03
C ALA A 170 -4.59 -5.44 13.41
N ALA A 171 -4.85 -4.49 14.30
CA ALA A 171 -4.37 -4.53 15.70
C ALA A 171 -4.98 -5.69 16.49
N ASP A 172 -6.29 -5.93 16.33
CA ASP A 172 -6.98 -7.03 17.00
C ASP A 172 -6.52 -8.38 16.43
N ILE A 173 -6.38 -8.48 15.10
CA ILE A 173 -5.85 -9.68 14.45
C ILE A 173 -4.40 -9.96 14.89
N ALA A 174 -3.56 -8.91 15.02
CA ALA A 174 -2.20 -9.07 15.55
C ALA A 174 -2.19 -9.60 16.99
N ALA A 175 -3.12 -9.13 17.83
CA ALA A 175 -3.25 -9.63 19.19
C ALA A 175 -3.66 -11.12 19.22
N VAL A 176 -4.64 -11.50 18.39
CA VAL A 176 -5.10 -12.90 18.25
C VAL A 176 -3.98 -13.80 17.71
N CYS A 177 -3.27 -13.38 16.66
CA CYS A 177 -2.15 -14.12 16.09
C CYS A 177 -1.03 -14.34 17.12
N ARG A 178 -0.68 -13.29 17.87
CA ARG A 178 0.36 -13.36 18.92
C ARG A 178 -0.04 -14.32 20.03
N ALA A 179 -1.29 -14.30 20.48
CA ALA A 179 -1.80 -15.21 21.49
C ALA A 179 -1.76 -16.68 21.03
N ALA A 180 -2.02 -16.91 19.74
CA ALA A 180 -1.98 -18.25 19.12
C ALA A 180 -0.55 -18.70 18.73
N GLY A 181 0.47 -17.83 18.80
CA GLY A 181 1.82 -18.12 18.32
C GLY A 181 1.92 -18.28 16.81
N VAL A 182 0.95 -17.73 16.05
CA VAL A 182 0.90 -17.77 14.59
C VAL A 182 1.42 -16.43 14.02
N PRO A 183 2.44 -16.42 13.14
CA PRO A 183 2.97 -15.18 12.59
C PRO A 183 1.93 -14.42 11.77
N LEU A 184 1.95 -13.08 11.90
CA LEU A 184 1.16 -12.16 11.07
C LEU A 184 2.03 -11.45 10.04
N VAL A 185 1.70 -11.60 8.77
CA VAL A 185 2.24 -10.84 7.64
C VAL A 185 1.22 -9.81 7.19
N LEU A 186 1.55 -8.52 7.32
CA LEU A 186 0.67 -7.40 6.97
C LEU A 186 1.02 -6.84 5.58
N ASP A 187 0.12 -6.99 4.62
CA ASP A 187 0.18 -6.23 3.37
C ASP A 187 -0.28 -4.80 3.62
N ALA A 188 0.68 -3.91 3.72
CA ALA A 188 0.48 -2.47 3.90
C ALA A 188 0.59 -1.69 2.58
N ALA A 189 0.49 -2.34 1.41
CA ALA A 189 0.65 -1.67 0.12
C ALA A 189 -0.33 -0.53 -0.12
N GLN A 190 -1.53 -0.57 0.47
CA GLN A 190 -2.50 0.52 0.46
C GLN A 190 -2.55 1.28 1.81
N ALA A 191 -1.91 0.76 2.85
CA ALA A 191 -1.99 1.29 4.19
C ALA A 191 -0.81 2.23 4.54
N LEU A 192 0.42 1.88 4.12
CA LEU A 192 1.64 2.63 4.45
C LEU A 192 1.57 4.07 3.91
N GLY A 193 1.58 5.04 4.83
CA GLY A 193 1.38 6.46 4.54
C GLY A 193 -0.09 6.90 4.42
N HIS A 194 -1.05 5.99 4.64
CA HIS A 194 -2.49 6.24 4.53
C HIS A 194 -3.23 6.04 5.86
N VAL A 195 -3.01 4.90 6.47
CA VAL A 195 -3.52 4.55 7.81
C VAL A 195 -2.35 4.05 8.66
N ASP A 196 -2.59 3.78 9.93
CA ASP A 196 -1.54 3.25 10.81
C ASP A 196 -1.14 1.83 10.40
N VAL A 197 0.16 1.51 10.50
CA VAL A 197 0.71 0.19 10.19
C VAL A 197 1.62 -0.35 11.31
N ASP A 198 1.86 0.44 12.38
CA ASP A 198 2.53 -0.04 13.60
C ASP A 198 1.53 -0.78 14.50
N LEU A 199 1.15 -1.96 14.10
CA LEU A 199 0.05 -2.74 14.69
C LEU A 199 0.54 -4.08 15.27
N GLY A 200 1.85 -4.27 15.40
CA GLY A 200 2.43 -5.45 16.02
C GLY A 200 2.50 -6.68 15.13
N ALA A 201 2.46 -6.54 13.81
CA ALA A 201 2.69 -7.63 12.87
C ALA A 201 4.15 -8.11 12.89
N ASP A 202 4.39 -9.38 12.56
CA ASP A 202 5.73 -9.98 12.51
C ASP A 202 6.48 -9.60 11.23
N ALA A 203 5.74 -9.39 10.12
CA ALA A 203 6.26 -8.79 8.92
C ALA A 203 5.27 -7.76 8.38
N VAL A 204 5.79 -6.65 7.83
CA VAL A 204 5.02 -5.58 7.18
C VAL A 204 5.69 -5.26 5.87
N TYR A 205 4.92 -5.16 4.80
CA TYR A 205 5.48 -4.74 3.52
C TYR A 205 4.62 -3.71 2.79
N GLY A 206 5.27 -2.86 2.00
CA GLY A 206 4.59 -1.79 1.30
C GLY A 206 5.30 -1.35 0.02
N THR A 207 4.77 -0.30 -0.60
CA THR A 207 5.30 0.25 -1.85
C THR A 207 5.38 1.76 -1.80
N SER A 208 6.41 2.31 -2.43
CA SER A 208 6.72 3.74 -2.48
C SER A 208 5.63 4.58 -3.18
N ARG A 209 5.15 4.12 -4.34
CA ARG A 209 4.42 4.91 -5.33
C ARG A 209 2.98 5.28 -4.99
N LYS A 210 2.42 4.69 -3.92
CA LYS A 210 1.03 4.93 -3.54
C LYS A 210 0.94 6.09 -2.53
N TRP A 211 0.59 5.85 -1.30
CA TRP A 211 0.26 6.88 -0.31
C TRP A 211 1.47 7.64 0.25
N LEU A 212 2.69 7.10 0.09
CA LEU A 212 3.93 7.84 0.35
C LEU A 212 4.33 8.78 -0.82
N ALA A 213 3.65 8.68 -1.97
CA ALA A 213 3.92 9.50 -3.16
C ALA A 213 5.38 9.49 -3.64
N GLY A 214 6.07 8.37 -3.47
CA GLY A 214 7.43 8.16 -3.95
C GLY A 214 7.50 7.51 -5.33
N PRO A 215 8.71 7.17 -5.83
CA PRO A 215 8.91 6.60 -7.16
C PRO A 215 8.40 5.15 -7.28
N ARG A 216 8.16 4.72 -8.53
CA ARG A 216 7.97 3.29 -8.87
C ARG A 216 9.29 2.54 -8.76
N GLY A 217 9.21 1.20 -8.64
CA GLY A 217 10.38 0.35 -8.59
C GLY A 217 11.06 0.30 -7.23
N VAL A 218 10.38 0.78 -6.19
CA VAL A 218 10.83 0.68 -4.80
C VAL A 218 9.67 0.29 -3.89
N GLY A 219 9.93 -0.66 -3.03
CA GLY A 219 9.09 -1.09 -1.92
C GLY A 219 9.93 -1.29 -0.66
N VAL A 220 9.29 -1.73 0.38
CA VAL A 220 9.89 -1.97 1.69
C VAL A 220 9.33 -3.26 2.27
N LEU A 221 10.20 -4.02 2.95
CA LEU A 221 9.88 -5.20 3.74
C LEU A 221 10.49 -5.03 5.12
N GLY A 222 9.66 -4.93 6.15
CA GLY A 222 10.07 -5.00 7.54
C GLY A 222 9.75 -6.38 8.10
N VAL A 223 10.69 -6.99 8.85
CA VAL A 223 10.50 -8.31 9.47
C VAL A 223 11.12 -8.28 10.87
N ARG A 224 10.31 -8.59 11.90
CA ARG A 224 10.80 -8.66 13.27
C ARG A 224 11.86 -9.74 13.46
N PRO A 225 12.80 -9.58 14.39
CA PRO A 225 13.95 -10.48 14.59
C PRO A 225 13.56 -11.95 14.75
N GLU A 226 12.46 -12.24 15.46
CA GLU A 226 12.00 -13.61 15.73
C GLU A 226 11.57 -14.33 14.44
N LEU A 227 10.94 -13.62 13.51
CA LEU A 227 10.58 -14.16 12.21
C LEU A 227 11.81 -14.13 11.27
N ALA A 228 12.60 -13.07 11.29
CA ALA A 228 13.81 -12.93 10.45
C ALA A 228 14.79 -14.09 10.70
N ALA A 229 14.94 -14.56 11.94
CA ALA A 229 15.77 -15.72 12.29
C ALA A 229 15.31 -17.04 11.63
N ARG A 230 14.09 -17.11 11.11
CA ARG A 230 13.52 -18.26 10.39
C ARG A 230 13.67 -18.15 8.87
N LEU A 231 14.23 -17.04 8.39
CA LEU A 231 14.37 -16.77 6.96
C LEU A 231 15.80 -17.02 6.50
N THR A 232 15.94 -17.46 5.27
CA THR A 232 17.25 -17.59 4.59
C THR A 232 17.18 -16.81 3.27
N PRO A 233 18.07 -15.84 3.01
CA PRO A 233 18.07 -15.11 1.74
C PRO A 233 18.13 -16.06 0.56
N ALA A 234 17.33 -15.78 -0.48
CA ALA A 234 17.32 -16.57 -1.71
C ALA A 234 18.62 -16.36 -2.52
N LEU A 235 19.18 -15.15 -2.43
CA LEU A 235 20.47 -14.78 -3.02
C LEU A 235 21.47 -14.58 -1.87
N PRO A 236 22.50 -15.42 -1.77
CA PRO A 236 23.49 -15.27 -0.70
C PRO A 236 24.29 -13.97 -0.90
N SER A 237 24.49 -13.24 0.20
CA SER A 237 25.44 -12.12 0.23
C SER A 237 26.85 -12.62 0.53
N SER A 238 27.86 -12.03 -0.10
CA SER A 238 29.27 -12.24 0.25
C SER A 238 29.70 -11.47 1.50
N ASP A 239 28.89 -10.52 1.97
CA ASP A 239 29.15 -9.70 3.15
C ASP A 239 28.44 -10.33 4.38
N ALA A 240 29.25 -10.93 5.25
CA ALA A 240 28.80 -11.63 6.45
C ALA A 240 28.35 -10.68 7.58
N ASP A 241 28.73 -9.40 7.52
CA ASP A 241 28.50 -8.41 8.57
C ASP A 241 27.23 -7.55 8.33
N LEU A 242 26.48 -7.84 7.26
CA LEU A 242 25.24 -7.13 6.98
C LEU A 242 24.18 -7.37 8.07
N PRO A 243 23.43 -6.32 8.46
CA PRO A 243 22.21 -6.50 9.24
C PRO A 243 21.29 -7.53 8.58
N PRO A 244 20.57 -8.38 9.36
CA PRO A 244 19.85 -9.54 8.83
C PRO A 244 18.95 -9.23 7.63
N MET A 245 18.18 -8.14 7.68
CA MET A 245 17.27 -7.80 6.58
C MET A 245 17.96 -7.18 5.37
N ARG A 246 19.17 -6.62 5.50
CA ARG A 246 19.93 -6.15 4.35
C ARG A 246 20.40 -7.29 3.42
N ALA A 247 20.57 -8.49 3.94
CA ALA A 247 20.88 -9.67 3.14
C ALA A 247 19.76 -10.06 2.15
N PHE A 248 18.57 -9.52 2.32
CA PHE A 248 17.42 -9.72 1.41
C PHE A 248 17.31 -8.65 0.32
N GLU A 249 18.21 -7.67 0.29
CA GLU A 249 18.24 -6.63 -0.74
C GLU A 249 19.04 -7.05 -1.96
N SER A 250 18.58 -6.62 -3.14
CA SER A 250 19.38 -6.72 -4.35
C SER A 250 20.46 -5.62 -4.37
N HIS A 251 21.70 -6.00 -4.70
CA HIS A 251 22.79 -5.04 -4.98
C HIS A 251 22.49 -4.21 -6.25
N GLU A 252 21.71 -4.76 -7.17
CA GLU A 252 21.23 -4.10 -8.40
C GLU A 252 19.92 -3.33 -8.19
N GLY A 253 19.57 -3.01 -6.92
CA GLY A 253 18.36 -2.27 -6.60
C GLY A 253 18.38 -0.84 -7.15
N HIS A 254 17.21 -0.27 -7.43
CA HIS A 254 17.04 1.10 -7.94
C HIS A 254 17.42 2.17 -6.89
N VAL A 255 18.72 2.47 -6.74
CA VAL A 255 19.24 3.39 -5.71
C VAL A 255 18.62 4.78 -5.81
N ALA A 256 18.52 5.36 -7.00
CA ALA A 256 17.86 6.64 -7.23
C ALA A 256 16.41 6.63 -6.70
N GLY A 257 15.70 5.53 -6.91
CA GLY A 257 14.34 5.32 -6.39
C GLY A 257 14.30 5.21 -4.87
N ARG A 258 15.29 4.56 -4.23
CA ARG A 258 15.42 4.50 -2.76
C ARG A 258 15.57 5.90 -2.18
N ILE A 259 16.43 6.73 -2.76
CA ILE A 259 16.62 8.14 -2.39
C ILE A 259 15.29 8.90 -2.53
N GLY A 260 14.60 8.73 -3.64
CA GLY A 260 13.28 9.34 -3.87
C GLY A 260 12.24 8.92 -2.83
N LEU A 261 12.20 7.63 -2.43
CA LEU A 261 11.33 7.15 -1.36
C LEU A 261 11.69 7.81 -0.01
N VAL A 262 12.97 7.87 0.35
CA VAL A 262 13.39 8.49 1.61
C VAL A 262 12.95 9.95 1.69
N LEU A 263 13.09 10.70 0.61
CA LEU A 263 12.62 12.09 0.54
C LEU A 263 11.10 12.20 0.63
N ALA A 264 10.37 11.31 -0.03
CA ALA A 264 8.91 11.27 0.02
C ALA A 264 8.39 10.95 1.42
N VAL A 265 9.02 10.00 2.12
CA VAL A 265 8.71 9.70 3.53
C VAL A 265 9.05 10.89 4.43
N GLY A 266 10.17 11.59 4.17
CA GLY A 266 10.51 12.83 4.87
C GLY A 266 9.43 13.92 4.71
N GLU A 267 8.85 14.06 3.51
CA GLU A 267 7.72 14.98 3.27
C GLU A 267 6.45 14.55 4.04
N HIS A 268 6.17 13.24 4.09
CA HIS A 268 5.06 12.68 4.86
C HIS A 268 5.20 12.96 6.36
N LEU A 269 6.38 12.74 6.92
CA LEU A 269 6.64 13.04 8.33
C LEU A 269 6.57 14.53 8.64
N ALA A 270 7.11 15.38 7.77
CA ALA A 270 7.05 16.84 7.93
C ALA A 270 5.60 17.37 7.83
N ALA A 271 4.73 16.68 7.10
CA ALA A 271 3.30 17.00 7.04
C ALA A 271 2.55 16.57 8.31
N GLY A 272 3.14 15.69 9.15
CA GLY A 272 2.54 15.12 10.34
C GLY A 272 1.63 13.93 10.00
N PRO A 273 2.04 12.68 10.32
CA PRO A 273 1.29 11.47 9.93
C PRO A 273 -0.17 11.49 10.37
N ASP A 274 -0.48 12.02 11.57
CA ASP A 274 -1.86 12.13 12.05
C ASP A 274 -2.69 13.11 11.23
N ALA A 275 -2.11 14.27 10.88
CA ALA A 275 -2.77 15.25 10.03
C ALA A 275 -3.01 14.70 8.61
N VAL A 276 -2.05 13.93 8.08
CA VAL A 276 -2.19 13.23 6.80
C VAL A 276 -3.34 12.23 6.86
N ARG A 277 -3.39 11.36 7.88
CA ARG A 277 -4.46 10.38 8.08
C ARG A 277 -5.83 11.05 8.20
N ALA A 278 -5.94 12.09 9.04
CA ALA A 278 -7.17 12.82 9.23
C ALA A 278 -7.69 13.46 7.93
N ARG A 279 -6.79 14.06 7.14
CA ARG A 279 -7.17 14.65 5.85
C ARG A 279 -7.57 13.61 4.83
N LEU A 280 -6.86 12.49 4.72
CA LEU A 280 -7.21 11.39 3.81
C LEU A 280 -8.58 10.80 4.16
N ALA A 281 -8.87 10.57 5.44
CA ALA A 281 -10.17 10.11 5.91
C ALA A 281 -11.28 11.13 5.57
N ALA A 282 -11.03 12.42 5.77
CA ALA A 282 -11.98 13.48 5.42
C ALA A 282 -12.23 13.57 3.89
N LEU A 283 -11.20 13.40 3.07
CA LEU A 283 -11.33 13.33 1.61
C LEU A 283 -12.14 12.10 1.17
N GLY A 284 -11.87 10.92 1.77
CA GLY A 284 -12.66 9.73 1.51
C GLY A 284 -14.13 9.92 1.85
N ARG A 285 -14.43 10.46 3.04
CA ARG A 285 -15.79 10.80 3.44
C ARG A 285 -16.46 11.76 2.44
N ALA A 286 -15.80 12.86 2.09
CA ALA A 286 -16.31 13.84 1.14
C ALA A 286 -16.54 13.25 -0.26
N THR A 287 -15.70 12.28 -0.66
CA THR A 287 -15.85 11.54 -1.93
C THR A 287 -17.11 10.67 -1.89
N ARG A 288 -17.30 9.90 -0.82
CA ARG A 288 -18.49 9.04 -0.63
C ARG A 288 -19.78 9.86 -0.58
N GLU A 289 -19.81 10.97 0.17
CA GLU A 289 -20.97 11.87 0.26
C GLU A 289 -21.40 12.45 -1.09
N ARG A 290 -20.44 12.69 -2.01
CA ARG A 290 -20.72 13.29 -3.32
C ARG A 290 -21.08 12.28 -4.38
N LEU A 291 -20.57 11.07 -4.27
CA LEU A 291 -20.66 10.08 -5.35
C LEU A 291 -21.73 9.03 -5.10
N ASP A 292 -22.22 8.87 -3.86
CA ASP A 292 -23.28 7.91 -3.58
C ASP A 292 -24.60 8.34 -4.23
N GLY A 293 -25.18 7.46 -5.04
CA GLY A 293 -26.37 7.70 -5.83
C GLY A 293 -26.16 8.53 -7.10
N CYS A 294 -24.98 9.12 -7.31
CA CYS A 294 -24.70 9.95 -8.47
C CYS A 294 -24.75 9.12 -9.77
N GLY A 295 -25.58 9.49 -10.73
CA GLY A 295 -25.75 8.75 -11.99
C GLY A 295 -26.14 7.27 -11.80
N GLY A 296 -26.72 6.90 -10.66
CA GLY A 296 -27.06 5.52 -10.31
C GLY A 296 -25.90 4.69 -9.73
N TRP A 297 -24.70 5.29 -9.60
CA TRP A 297 -23.58 4.63 -8.93
C TRP A 297 -23.82 4.54 -7.41
N SER A 298 -23.41 3.43 -6.79
CA SER A 298 -23.52 3.24 -5.34
C SER A 298 -22.16 3.03 -4.70
N VAL A 299 -21.94 3.71 -3.57
CA VAL A 299 -20.73 3.55 -2.75
C VAL A 299 -20.78 2.21 -2.00
N VAL A 300 -19.63 1.53 -1.93
CA VAL A 300 -19.51 0.22 -1.26
C VAL A 300 -19.19 0.39 0.22
N GLU A 301 -18.31 1.33 0.55
CA GLU A 301 -17.83 1.56 1.92
C GLU A 301 -18.82 2.34 2.76
N GLU A 302 -18.79 2.13 4.07
CA GLU A 302 -19.46 2.98 5.03
C GLU A 302 -18.97 4.42 4.94
N LEU A 303 -19.86 5.39 5.18
CA LEU A 303 -19.52 6.81 5.11
C LEU A 303 -18.34 7.19 6.02
N GLY A 304 -18.28 6.58 7.20
CA GLY A 304 -17.27 6.82 8.23
C GLY A 304 -15.95 6.09 8.06
N GLU A 305 -15.78 5.29 7.01
CA GLU A 305 -14.54 4.51 6.78
C GLU A 305 -13.31 5.43 6.75
N PRO A 306 -12.24 5.15 7.53
CA PRO A 306 -11.10 6.06 7.68
C PRO A 306 -10.09 5.98 6.53
N SER A 307 -10.54 5.70 5.33
CA SER A 307 -9.69 5.64 4.13
C SER A 307 -10.13 6.63 3.05
N ALA A 308 -9.18 7.07 2.21
CA ALA A 308 -9.45 7.89 1.04
C ALA A 308 -9.84 7.07 -0.20
N ILE A 309 -9.86 5.74 -0.12
CA ILE A 309 -10.36 4.89 -1.20
C ILE A 309 -11.88 4.84 -1.12
N THR A 310 -12.52 5.13 -2.24
CA THR A 310 -13.96 4.99 -2.44
C THR A 310 -14.21 4.10 -3.64
N THR A 311 -15.06 3.10 -3.48
CA THR A 311 -15.41 2.13 -4.51
C THR A 311 -16.86 2.35 -4.93
N LEU A 312 -17.06 2.51 -6.23
CA LEU A 312 -18.37 2.71 -6.84
C LEU A 312 -18.79 1.45 -7.59
N ARG A 313 -19.92 0.88 -7.18
CA ARG A 313 -20.60 -0.18 -7.94
C ARG A 313 -21.39 0.48 -9.06
N PRO A 314 -21.25 0.00 -10.32
CA PRO A 314 -21.97 0.59 -11.44
C PRO A 314 -23.48 0.29 -11.37
N PRO A 315 -24.32 1.14 -11.95
CA PRO A 315 -25.68 0.77 -12.29
C PRO A 315 -25.71 -0.33 -13.36
N ASP A 316 -26.86 -1.02 -13.48
CA ASP A 316 -27.00 -2.13 -14.43
C ASP A 316 -26.67 -1.72 -15.88
N GLY A 317 -25.91 -2.54 -16.56
CA GLY A 317 -25.55 -2.36 -17.96
C GLY A 317 -24.40 -1.35 -18.21
N VAL A 318 -23.83 -0.73 -17.18
CA VAL A 318 -22.71 0.20 -17.34
C VAL A 318 -21.38 -0.54 -17.46
N ASP A 319 -20.64 -0.25 -18.53
CA ASP A 319 -19.27 -0.71 -18.75
C ASP A 319 -18.29 0.19 -17.99
N VAL A 320 -17.73 -0.32 -16.89
CA VAL A 320 -16.79 0.42 -16.03
C VAL A 320 -15.48 0.77 -16.72
N PRO A 321 -14.83 -0.12 -17.48
CA PRO A 321 -13.67 0.21 -18.33
C PRO A 321 -13.96 1.33 -19.33
N ALA A 322 -15.09 1.29 -20.04
CA ALA A 322 -15.48 2.33 -21.00
C ALA A 322 -15.77 3.66 -20.29
N THR A 323 -16.45 3.63 -19.14
CA THR A 323 -16.68 4.84 -18.32
C THR A 323 -15.36 5.46 -17.88
N ARG A 324 -14.41 4.66 -17.38
CA ARG A 324 -13.06 5.15 -17.04
C ARG A 324 -12.35 5.79 -18.25
N ALA A 325 -12.43 5.15 -19.40
CA ALA A 325 -11.82 5.69 -20.64
C ALA A 325 -12.42 7.05 -21.01
N ARG A 326 -13.75 7.21 -20.94
CA ARG A 326 -14.49 8.47 -21.16
C ARG A 326 -14.08 9.54 -20.14
N LEU A 327 -14.03 9.22 -18.86
CA LEU A 327 -13.59 10.15 -17.80
C LEU A 327 -12.21 10.74 -18.09
N ILE A 328 -11.27 9.92 -18.58
CA ILE A 328 -9.93 10.39 -18.94
C ILE A 328 -9.96 11.24 -20.22
N ALA A 329 -10.62 10.76 -21.28
CA ALA A 329 -10.55 11.37 -22.60
C ALA A 329 -11.32 12.70 -22.68
N GLU A 330 -12.50 12.78 -22.08
CA GLU A 330 -13.41 13.92 -22.20
C GLU A 330 -13.31 14.90 -21.02
N HIS A 331 -12.97 14.39 -19.81
CA HIS A 331 -12.98 15.20 -18.59
C HIS A 331 -11.58 15.34 -17.95
N GLY A 332 -10.56 14.63 -18.44
CA GLY A 332 -9.23 14.62 -17.85
C GLY A 332 -9.19 14.05 -16.42
N ILE A 333 -10.17 13.21 -16.05
CA ILE A 333 -10.31 12.65 -14.69
C ILE A 333 -9.71 11.26 -14.67
N VAL A 334 -8.67 11.06 -13.86
CA VAL A 334 -7.96 9.78 -13.72
C VAL A 334 -8.47 9.02 -12.51
N THR A 335 -9.06 7.85 -12.77
CA THR A 335 -9.57 6.88 -11.79
C THR A 335 -9.13 5.47 -12.19
N THR A 336 -9.49 4.43 -11.43
CA THR A 336 -9.23 3.02 -11.79
C THR A 336 -10.52 2.25 -12.00
N ALA A 337 -10.66 1.55 -13.13
CA ALA A 337 -11.58 0.42 -13.26
C ALA A 337 -10.89 -0.83 -12.66
N ALA A 338 -11.47 -1.39 -11.60
CA ALA A 338 -10.94 -2.57 -10.92
C ALA A 338 -11.81 -3.79 -11.26
N GLY A 339 -11.23 -4.81 -11.88
CA GLY A 339 -11.90 -6.04 -12.22
C GLY A 339 -11.81 -7.12 -11.14
N PRO A 340 -12.59 -8.21 -11.28
CA PRO A 340 -12.63 -9.31 -10.30
C PRO A 340 -11.27 -9.96 -10.01
N GLU A 341 -10.32 -9.89 -10.92
CA GLU A 341 -8.97 -10.40 -10.75
C GLU A 341 -8.21 -9.76 -9.57
N ARG A 342 -8.66 -8.58 -9.11
CA ARG A 342 -8.05 -7.91 -7.95
C ARG A 342 -8.39 -8.55 -6.63
N ALA A 343 -9.59 -9.12 -6.50
CA ALA A 343 -10.03 -9.84 -5.31
C ALA A 343 -10.97 -10.98 -5.74
N PRO A 344 -10.41 -12.06 -6.33
CA PRO A 344 -11.22 -13.10 -7.01
C PRO A 344 -12.12 -13.92 -6.09
N GLY A 345 -11.88 -13.88 -4.77
CA GLY A 345 -12.74 -14.54 -3.78
C GLY A 345 -13.88 -13.66 -3.28
N GLU A 346 -13.99 -12.41 -3.75
CA GLU A 346 -14.99 -11.45 -3.26
C GLU A 346 -15.70 -10.69 -4.38
N MET A 347 -14.96 -10.21 -5.38
CA MET A 347 -15.52 -9.38 -6.44
C MET A 347 -16.28 -10.23 -7.47
N THR A 348 -17.55 -9.88 -7.72
CA THR A 348 -18.41 -10.51 -8.72
C THR A 348 -18.48 -9.73 -10.04
N GLY A 349 -18.00 -8.50 -10.08
CA GLY A 349 -17.99 -7.64 -11.25
C GLY A 349 -17.03 -6.46 -11.09
N PRO A 350 -16.80 -5.69 -12.17
CA PRO A 350 -15.91 -4.55 -12.13
C PRO A 350 -16.51 -3.39 -11.33
N VAL A 351 -15.64 -2.58 -10.71
CA VAL A 351 -16.01 -1.38 -9.94
C VAL A 351 -15.14 -0.21 -10.39
N LEU A 352 -15.64 1.01 -10.21
CA LEU A 352 -14.83 2.22 -10.38
C LEU A 352 -14.27 2.63 -9.01
N ARG A 353 -12.95 2.68 -8.91
CA ARG A 353 -12.26 3.09 -7.68
C ARG A 353 -11.78 4.52 -7.80
N VAL A 354 -12.11 5.35 -6.82
CA VAL A 354 -11.69 6.74 -6.66
C VAL A 354 -10.79 6.85 -5.44
N SER A 355 -9.64 7.49 -5.57
CA SER A 355 -8.65 7.56 -4.49
C SER A 355 -7.88 8.89 -4.55
N PRO A 356 -8.49 9.99 -4.03
CA PRO A 356 -7.86 11.29 -3.94
C PRO A 356 -6.68 11.26 -2.96
N HIS A 357 -5.65 12.10 -3.19
CA HIS A 357 -4.58 12.35 -2.22
C HIS A 357 -4.74 13.73 -1.58
N LEU A 358 -3.82 14.09 -0.68
CA LEU A 358 -3.84 15.35 0.08
C LEU A 358 -4.06 16.61 -0.77
N ASP A 359 -3.58 16.61 -2.01
CA ASP A 359 -3.68 17.73 -2.96
C ASP A 359 -5.03 17.81 -3.70
N ALA A 360 -5.91 16.83 -3.52
CA ALA A 360 -7.22 16.87 -4.13
C ALA A 360 -8.10 17.98 -3.51
N THR A 361 -8.97 18.56 -4.36
CA THR A 361 -9.94 19.58 -3.97
C THR A 361 -11.37 19.05 -4.09
N LEU A 362 -12.30 19.73 -3.41
CA LEU A 362 -13.73 19.39 -3.53
C LEU A 362 -14.23 19.61 -4.95
N ASP A 363 -13.76 20.67 -5.64
CA ASP A 363 -14.12 20.94 -7.05
C ASP A 363 -13.76 19.76 -7.98
N GLN A 364 -12.66 19.06 -7.70
CA GLN A 364 -12.28 17.86 -8.47
C GLN A 364 -13.24 16.68 -8.24
N LEU A 365 -13.76 16.56 -7.02
CA LEU A 365 -14.79 15.56 -6.69
C LEU A 365 -16.13 15.92 -7.31
N ASP A 366 -16.50 17.20 -7.29
CA ASP A 366 -17.72 17.71 -7.93
C ASP A 366 -17.65 17.53 -9.44
N ALA A 367 -16.48 17.77 -10.07
CA ALA A 367 -16.26 17.49 -11.49
C ALA A 367 -16.46 16.00 -11.83
N LEU A 368 -16.00 15.09 -10.98
CA LEU A 368 -16.23 13.66 -11.16
C LEU A 368 -17.72 13.31 -11.00
N ALA A 369 -18.39 13.85 -9.98
CA ALA A 369 -19.82 13.63 -9.78
C ALA A 369 -20.63 14.05 -11.02
N ASN A 370 -20.37 15.25 -11.55
CA ASN A 370 -21.01 15.74 -12.76
C ASN A 370 -20.73 14.84 -13.98
N ALA A 371 -19.50 14.37 -14.14
CA ALA A 371 -19.12 13.49 -15.26
C ALA A 371 -19.71 12.06 -15.16
N LEU A 372 -20.08 11.60 -13.95
CA LEU A 372 -20.76 10.31 -13.74
C LEU A 372 -22.28 10.42 -13.91
N ALA A 373 -22.85 11.61 -13.77
CA ALA A 373 -24.29 11.85 -13.93
C ALA A 373 -24.73 11.94 -15.40
N THR A 374 -23.78 12.12 -16.32
CA THR A 374 -23.98 12.15 -17.79
C THR A 374 -23.67 10.82 -18.44
#